data_07ebf2b3c740c95bffd0bc2c9ca218ce
#
_entry.id   07ebf2b3c740c95bffd0bc2c9ca218ce
#
_cell.length_a   1.000
_cell.length_b   1.000
_cell.length_c   1.000
_cell.angle_alpha   90.00
_cell.angle_beta   90.00
_cell.angle_gamma   90.00
#
_symmetry.space_group_name_H-M   'P 1'
#
loop_
_entity.id
_entity.type
_entity.pdbx_description
1 polymer ?
#
loop_
_entity_poly.entity_id
_entity_poly.type
_entity_poly.pdbx_seq_one_letter_code
_entity_poly.pdbx_strand_id
1 'polypeptide(L)'
;MSAAADVDVLSPEAIEFVDGLHRELNRERRRLLELRRERRGRRLGFVRAPEEFMVAPPPPDLVDRRVEITGPVERKMMINALNSGARVFMADFEDACSPTWANVVEGQRNVHDAVRGTISLETAEKSYRLNDQIATLLIRPRGWHLLERHHVVDGEPVSASLFDFGLAVFHNAREQLERGTGPYFYFPKLESHLEARLWNEACRLAEERLGLPRGSVRGTVLVETIPAAFEMDAILYELRERSIGLNAGRWDYIFSCIKRMGALLPDRAQVTMTVPFMRAYTQLLVKTCHARGAHAIGGMAAFIPSRRDREVNELALARVREDKQREAGDGFDGTWVAHPDLVPVALPEFEREHQRDRLREEVAVSEQQLLDFAVPGGEITDAGLSTNVSVGVRYLDAWLNGVGAAAIDNLMEDMATAEISRAQVWSWVRDGRFDAARVREQIDTVEAGTEAKDVFAQVALADELVEFTTLVAYDRLA
;
A
#
# COMPACT_ATOMS: atom_id res chain seq x y z
N MET A 1 -32.09 4.64 -21.73
CA MET A 1 -31.05 4.73 -20.68
C MET A 1 -30.12 5.84 -21.14
N SER A 2 -30.10 6.97 -20.41
CA SER A 2 -29.22 8.11 -20.71
C SER A 2 -27.78 7.65 -20.56
N ALA A 3 -26.95 7.83 -21.60
CA ALA A 3 -25.51 7.73 -21.44
C ALA A 3 -25.12 8.67 -20.29
N ALA A 4 -24.48 8.15 -19.26
CA ALA A 4 -23.91 8.98 -18.22
C ALA A 4 -23.00 10.00 -18.93
N ALA A 5 -23.23 11.29 -18.68
CA ALA A 5 -22.37 12.31 -19.22
C ALA A 5 -20.94 12.02 -18.72
N ASP A 6 -19.98 12.01 -19.64
CA ASP A 6 -18.57 11.78 -19.32
C ASP A 6 -18.15 12.88 -18.32
N VAL A 7 -17.84 12.46 -17.06
CA VAL A 7 -17.51 13.42 -16.01
C VAL A 7 -16.12 13.99 -16.28
N ASP A 8 -16.01 15.30 -16.30
CA ASP A 8 -14.72 15.96 -16.29
C ASP A 8 -14.15 15.95 -14.86
N VAL A 9 -13.36 14.93 -14.56
CA VAL A 9 -12.71 14.80 -13.22
C VAL A 9 -11.68 15.90 -12.95
N LEU A 10 -11.29 16.65 -13.99
CA LEU A 10 -10.38 17.78 -13.92
C LEU A 10 -11.14 19.11 -14.09
N SER A 11 -12.40 19.17 -13.65
CA SER A 11 -13.16 20.42 -13.73
C SER A 11 -12.41 21.55 -13.03
N PRO A 12 -12.60 22.82 -13.46
CA PRO A 12 -11.93 23.96 -12.83
C PRO A 12 -12.11 24.01 -11.32
N GLU A 13 -13.29 23.65 -10.81
CA GLU A 13 -13.60 23.65 -9.37
C GLU A 13 -12.86 22.54 -8.64
N ALA A 14 -12.73 21.35 -9.25
CA ALA A 14 -11.97 20.25 -8.67
C ALA A 14 -10.47 20.57 -8.59
N ILE A 15 -9.95 21.18 -9.64
CA ILE A 15 -8.55 21.64 -9.69
C ILE A 15 -8.30 22.77 -8.69
N GLU A 16 -9.18 23.77 -8.59
CA GLU A 16 -9.06 24.82 -7.57
C GLU A 16 -9.07 24.26 -6.15
N PHE A 17 -9.89 23.23 -5.91
CA PHE A 17 -9.91 22.55 -4.61
C PHE A 17 -8.58 21.86 -4.30
N VAL A 18 -8.02 21.10 -5.26
CA VAL A 18 -6.70 20.45 -5.13
C VAL A 18 -5.60 21.48 -4.90
N ASP A 19 -5.57 22.53 -5.69
CA ASP A 19 -4.60 23.65 -5.58
C ASP A 19 -4.65 24.28 -4.21
N GLY A 20 -5.85 24.50 -3.70
CA GLY A 20 -6.03 25.04 -2.39
C GLY A 20 -5.48 24.13 -1.28
N LEU A 21 -5.71 22.82 -1.34
CA LEU A 21 -5.11 21.87 -0.41
C LEU A 21 -3.58 21.90 -0.52
N HIS A 22 -3.05 21.93 -1.75
CA HIS A 22 -1.61 21.96 -1.96
C HIS A 22 -0.97 23.23 -1.37
N ARG A 23 -1.53 24.41 -1.63
CA ARG A 23 -1.00 25.69 -1.09
C ARG A 23 -0.92 25.70 0.43
N GLU A 24 -1.90 25.13 1.10
CA GLU A 24 -1.90 25.09 2.56
C GLU A 24 -0.97 24.03 3.16
N LEU A 25 -0.87 22.86 2.54
CA LEU A 25 -0.22 21.70 3.15
C LEU A 25 1.19 21.41 2.62
N ASN A 26 1.56 21.86 1.41
CA ASN A 26 2.80 21.47 0.77
C ASN A 26 4.05 21.95 1.53
N ARG A 27 3.99 23.09 2.20
CA ARG A 27 5.11 23.57 3.02
C ARG A 27 5.43 22.59 4.16
N GLU A 28 4.39 22.12 4.86
CA GLU A 28 4.56 21.15 5.95
C GLU A 28 4.98 19.78 5.39
N ARG A 29 4.38 19.33 4.27
CA ARG A 29 4.81 18.12 3.59
C ARG A 29 6.32 18.14 3.30
N ARG A 30 6.82 19.20 2.69
CA ARG A 30 8.25 19.34 2.37
C ARG A 30 9.12 19.32 3.62
N ARG A 31 8.70 20.00 4.68
CA ARG A 31 9.39 19.97 5.98
C ARG A 31 9.47 18.56 6.55
N LEU A 32 8.40 17.79 6.49
CA LEU A 32 8.37 16.41 6.98
C LEU A 32 9.23 15.48 6.14
N LEU A 33 9.26 15.64 4.83
CA LEU A 33 10.16 14.88 3.95
C LEU A 33 11.64 15.19 4.24
N GLU A 34 11.98 16.44 4.55
CA GLU A 34 13.34 16.78 4.99
C GLU A 34 13.66 16.15 6.35
N LEU A 35 12.70 16.16 7.28
CA LEU A 35 12.86 15.51 8.58
C LEU A 35 13.14 14.00 8.44
N ARG A 36 12.58 13.30 7.42
CA ARG A 36 12.93 11.90 7.13
C ARG A 36 14.43 11.76 6.85
N ARG A 37 15.02 12.68 6.06
CA ARG A 37 16.45 12.68 5.73
C ARG A 37 17.30 12.95 6.96
N GLU A 38 16.95 13.94 7.77
CA GLU A 38 17.65 14.26 9.01
C GLU A 38 17.60 13.13 10.04
N ARG A 39 16.54 12.31 10.03
CA ARG A 39 16.38 11.17 10.92
C ARG A 39 17.07 9.89 10.42
N ARG A 40 17.61 9.90 9.21
CA ARG A 40 18.35 8.75 8.66
C ARG A 40 19.55 8.42 9.55
N GLY A 41 19.69 7.15 9.93
CA GLY A 41 20.76 6.68 10.82
C GLY A 41 20.60 7.06 12.30
N ARG A 42 19.56 7.80 12.70
CA ARG A 42 19.25 8.02 14.12
C ARG A 42 18.64 6.78 14.75
N ARG A 43 18.92 6.59 16.05
CA ARG A 43 18.30 5.52 16.82
C ARG A 43 16.78 5.67 16.85
N LEU A 44 16.07 4.58 16.57
CA LEU A 44 14.62 4.50 16.73
C LEU A 44 14.26 4.17 18.18
N GLY A 45 13.17 4.73 18.65
CA GLY A 45 12.59 4.46 19.97
C GLY A 45 11.08 4.63 19.92
N PHE A 46 10.36 3.94 20.80
CA PHE A 46 8.90 4.04 20.85
C PHE A 46 8.42 5.46 21.14
N VAL A 47 7.54 5.95 20.29
CA VAL A 47 6.78 7.19 20.51
C VAL A 47 5.35 6.81 20.88
N ARG A 48 4.95 7.19 22.09
CA ARG A 48 3.61 6.94 22.62
C ARG A 48 2.74 8.18 22.48
N ALA A 49 1.44 7.97 22.49
CA ALA A 49 0.48 9.04 22.64
C ALA A 49 0.73 9.82 23.95
N PRO A 50 0.46 11.15 23.97
CA PRO A 50 0.68 11.98 25.15
C PRO A 50 -0.33 11.71 26.28
N GLU A 51 -1.45 11.07 25.97
CA GLU A 51 -2.55 10.75 26.89
C GLU A 51 -3.28 9.45 26.50
N GLU A 52 -4.08 8.91 27.37
CA GLU A 52 -4.97 7.79 27.07
C GLU A 52 -6.08 8.22 26.10
N PHE A 53 -6.37 7.38 25.11
CA PHE A 53 -7.38 7.65 24.10
C PHE A 53 -7.96 6.37 23.53
N MET A 54 -9.10 6.50 22.87
CA MET A 54 -9.67 5.50 21.99
C MET A 54 -9.90 6.15 20.62
N VAL A 55 -9.78 5.37 19.55
CA VAL A 55 -10.18 5.84 18.23
C VAL A 55 -11.69 5.87 18.10
N ALA A 56 -12.21 6.71 17.21
CA ALA A 56 -13.63 6.74 16.89
C ALA A 56 -14.08 5.35 16.38
N PRO A 57 -15.29 4.90 16.74
CA PRO A 57 -15.81 3.63 16.25
C PRO A 57 -15.78 3.54 14.72
N PRO A 58 -15.56 2.35 14.15
CA PRO A 58 -15.64 2.19 12.70
C PRO A 58 -17.04 2.49 12.20
N PRO A 59 -17.18 3.00 10.97
CA PRO A 59 -18.46 3.10 10.30
C PRO A 59 -19.15 1.72 10.17
N PRO A 60 -20.49 1.66 10.09
CA PRO A 60 -21.22 0.39 10.07
C PRO A 60 -20.79 -0.57 8.95
N ASP A 61 -20.46 -0.05 7.77
CA ASP A 61 -20.01 -0.79 6.60
C ASP A 61 -18.53 -1.21 6.65
N LEU A 62 -17.81 -0.83 7.72
CA LEU A 62 -16.42 -1.21 7.98
C LEU A 62 -16.24 -1.94 9.32
N VAL A 63 -17.32 -2.47 9.90
CA VAL A 63 -17.22 -3.32 11.10
C VAL A 63 -16.62 -4.67 10.74
N ASP A 64 -17.06 -5.28 9.64
CA ASP A 64 -16.51 -6.53 9.07
C ASP A 64 -15.46 -6.22 8.00
N ARG A 65 -14.20 -6.47 8.34
CA ARG A 65 -13.04 -6.28 7.45
C ARG A 65 -12.22 -7.56 7.30
N ARG A 66 -12.83 -8.73 7.46
CA ARG A 66 -12.15 -10.03 7.49
C ARG A 66 -11.28 -10.31 6.28
N VAL A 67 -11.76 -9.93 5.07
CA VAL A 67 -10.95 -10.03 3.86
C VAL A 67 -11.10 -8.75 3.06
N GLU A 68 -9.99 -8.13 2.77
CA GLU A 68 -9.86 -6.98 1.87
C GLU A 68 -9.12 -7.42 0.61
N ILE A 69 -9.57 -6.94 -0.54
CA ILE A 69 -8.88 -7.13 -1.80
C ILE A 69 -8.21 -5.82 -2.22
N THR A 70 -7.01 -5.90 -2.75
CA THR A 70 -6.31 -4.75 -3.33
C THR A 70 -6.15 -4.94 -4.84
N GLY A 71 -6.11 -3.83 -5.59
CA GLY A 71 -5.88 -3.86 -7.01
C GLY A 71 -5.81 -2.45 -7.60
N PRO A 72 -5.30 -2.33 -8.84
CA PRO A 72 -5.15 -1.05 -9.52
C PRO A 72 -6.51 -0.40 -9.83
N VAL A 73 -6.47 0.89 -10.11
CA VAL A 73 -7.65 1.69 -10.49
C VAL A 73 -8.10 1.49 -11.95
N GLU A 74 -7.64 0.45 -12.62
CA GLU A 74 -8.09 0.06 -13.95
C GLU A 74 -9.54 -0.45 -13.91
N ARG A 75 -10.37 -0.02 -14.85
CA ARG A 75 -11.82 -0.27 -14.89
C ARG A 75 -12.22 -1.73 -14.70
N LYS A 76 -11.61 -2.64 -15.47
CA LYS A 76 -11.90 -4.08 -15.37
C LYS A 76 -11.50 -4.66 -14.00
N MET A 77 -10.33 -4.26 -13.51
CA MET A 77 -9.81 -4.75 -12.24
C MET A 77 -10.66 -4.26 -11.07
N MET A 78 -11.11 -2.99 -11.09
CA MET A 78 -12.02 -2.45 -10.09
C MET A 78 -13.36 -3.20 -10.05
N ILE A 79 -13.98 -3.47 -11.22
CA ILE A 79 -15.24 -4.22 -11.28
C ILE A 79 -15.05 -5.64 -10.68
N ASN A 80 -13.97 -6.32 -11.05
CA ASN A 80 -13.70 -7.66 -10.54
C ASN A 80 -13.42 -7.65 -9.03
N ALA A 81 -12.68 -6.66 -8.52
CA ALA A 81 -12.38 -6.53 -7.10
C ALA A 81 -13.64 -6.21 -6.28
N LEU A 82 -14.46 -5.26 -6.72
CA LEU A 82 -15.74 -4.92 -6.09
C LEU A 82 -16.69 -6.13 -6.01
N ASN A 83 -16.67 -6.98 -7.03
CA ASN A 83 -17.51 -8.18 -7.13
C ASN A 83 -16.90 -9.44 -6.49
N SER A 84 -15.71 -9.36 -5.91
CA SER A 84 -14.95 -10.53 -5.45
C SER A 84 -15.52 -11.27 -4.26
N GLY A 85 -16.47 -10.66 -3.55
CA GLY A 85 -16.99 -11.16 -2.27
C GLY A 85 -16.12 -10.77 -1.06
N ALA A 86 -15.03 -10.03 -1.27
CA ALA A 86 -14.29 -9.37 -0.20
C ALA A 86 -15.19 -8.34 0.51
N ARG A 87 -14.88 -8.03 1.77
CA ARG A 87 -15.61 -7.01 2.54
C ARG A 87 -15.22 -5.60 2.12
N VAL A 88 -13.95 -5.43 1.76
CA VAL A 88 -13.36 -4.15 1.38
C VAL A 88 -12.57 -4.32 0.10
N PHE A 89 -12.62 -3.33 -0.77
CA PHE A 89 -11.71 -3.17 -1.90
C PHE A 89 -10.89 -1.90 -1.73
N MET A 90 -9.57 -2.04 -1.73
CA MET A 90 -8.65 -0.92 -1.80
C MET A 90 -8.26 -0.65 -3.25
N ALA A 91 -8.80 0.41 -3.81
CA ALA A 91 -8.42 0.95 -5.13
C ALA A 91 -7.10 1.71 -5.00
N ASP A 92 -6.09 1.24 -5.68
CA ASP A 92 -4.70 1.65 -5.45
C ASP A 92 -4.15 2.55 -6.55
N PHE A 93 -3.88 3.81 -6.21
CA PHE A 93 -3.17 4.77 -7.06
C PHE A 93 -1.65 4.74 -6.84
N GLU A 94 -1.16 4.00 -5.86
CA GLU A 94 0.25 3.96 -5.50
C GLU A 94 0.97 2.76 -6.10
N ASP A 95 1.19 1.69 -5.33
CA ASP A 95 2.09 0.60 -5.73
C ASP A 95 1.56 -0.25 -6.89
N ALA A 96 0.23 -0.44 -6.98
CA ALA A 96 -0.39 -1.21 -8.05
C ALA A 96 -0.74 -0.36 -9.30
N CYS A 97 -0.38 0.92 -9.31
CA CYS A 97 -0.62 1.81 -10.44
C CYS A 97 0.69 2.30 -11.04
N SER A 98 0.86 2.17 -12.36
CA SER A 98 1.84 2.98 -13.06
C SER A 98 1.25 4.37 -13.26
N PRO A 99 1.86 5.44 -12.67
CA PRO A 99 1.23 6.75 -12.60
C PRO A 99 1.44 7.57 -13.89
N THR A 100 1.15 6.97 -15.05
CA THR A 100 0.97 7.74 -16.29
C THR A 100 -0.20 8.68 -16.09
N TRP A 101 -0.17 9.84 -16.74
CA TRP A 101 -1.28 10.79 -16.67
C TRP A 101 -2.62 10.14 -17.03
N ALA A 102 -2.62 9.32 -18.08
CA ALA A 102 -3.81 8.59 -18.52
C ALA A 102 -4.36 7.68 -17.42
N ASN A 103 -3.51 6.88 -16.75
CA ASN A 103 -3.93 5.96 -15.70
C ASN A 103 -4.47 6.70 -14.47
N VAL A 104 -3.83 7.81 -14.10
CA VAL A 104 -4.26 8.60 -12.93
C VAL A 104 -5.63 9.25 -13.19
N VAL A 105 -5.81 9.89 -14.34
CA VAL A 105 -7.08 10.55 -14.69
C VAL A 105 -8.20 9.53 -14.89
N GLU A 106 -7.94 8.44 -15.63
CA GLU A 106 -8.92 7.39 -15.83
C GLU A 106 -9.25 6.67 -14.52
N GLY A 107 -8.27 6.49 -13.64
CA GLY A 107 -8.51 5.97 -12.29
C GLY A 107 -9.52 6.80 -11.50
N GLN A 108 -9.44 8.13 -11.56
CA GLN A 108 -10.41 9.01 -10.90
C GLN A 108 -11.81 8.88 -11.51
N ARG A 109 -11.92 8.74 -12.85
CA ARG A 109 -13.20 8.45 -13.51
C ARG A 109 -13.77 7.10 -13.09
N ASN A 110 -12.92 6.09 -12.99
CA ASN A 110 -13.33 4.75 -12.55
C ASN A 110 -13.83 4.75 -11.12
N VAL A 111 -13.18 5.49 -10.22
CA VAL A 111 -13.66 5.68 -8.83
C VAL A 111 -15.00 6.41 -8.82
N HIS A 112 -15.15 7.48 -9.60
CA HIS A 112 -16.40 8.22 -9.74
C HIS A 112 -17.56 7.31 -10.17
N ASP A 113 -17.35 6.51 -11.22
CA ASP A 113 -18.35 5.59 -11.74
C ASP A 113 -18.65 4.44 -10.77
N ALA A 114 -17.62 3.93 -10.05
CA ALA A 114 -17.80 2.88 -9.06
C ALA A 114 -18.67 3.36 -7.89
N VAL A 115 -18.43 4.55 -7.36
CA VAL A 115 -19.20 5.15 -6.26
C VAL A 115 -20.67 5.31 -6.66
N ARG A 116 -20.95 5.63 -7.92
CA ARG A 116 -22.32 5.80 -8.43
C ARG A 116 -22.98 4.50 -8.92
N GLY A 117 -22.22 3.39 -8.89
CA GLY A 117 -22.71 2.09 -9.38
C GLY A 117 -22.87 2.04 -10.91
N THR A 118 -22.28 2.97 -11.64
CA THR A 118 -22.37 3.06 -13.11
C THR A 118 -21.18 2.45 -13.85
N ILE A 119 -20.13 2.07 -13.12
CA ILE A 119 -18.93 1.48 -13.72
C ILE A 119 -19.29 0.20 -14.46
N SER A 120 -18.92 0.15 -15.74
CA SER A 120 -19.14 -1.01 -16.59
C SER A 120 -18.10 -1.03 -17.69
N LEU A 121 -17.86 -2.22 -18.26
CA LEU A 121 -16.95 -2.40 -19.40
C LEU A 121 -17.53 -3.46 -20.33
N GLU A 122 -17.70 -3.08 -21.58
CA GLU A 122 -18.08 -4.01 -22.66
C GLU A 122 -16.82 -4.39 -23.45
N THR A 123 -16.60 -5.67 -23.61
CA THR A 123 -15.56 -6.22 -24.48
C THR A 123 -16.19 -7.10 -25.53
N ALA A 124 -15.45 -7.50 -26.56
CA ALA A 124 -15.99 -8.41 -27.58
C ALA A 124 -16.43 -9.77 -27.01
N GLU A 125 -15.89 -10.16 -25.86
CA GLU A 125 -16.12 -11.49 -25.25
C GLU A 125 -17.08 -11.45 -24.08
N LYS A 126 -17.11 -10.34 -23.32
CA LYS A 126 -17.80 -10.28 -22.03
C LYS A 126 -18.19 -8.86 -21.63
N SER A 127 -19.36 -8.75 -20.99
CA SER A 127 -19.79 -7.55 -20.27
C SER A 127 -19.40 -7.67 -18.79
N TYR A 128 -18.77 -6.61 -18.27
CA TYR A 128 -18.43 -6.47 -16.85
C TYR A 128 -19.32 -5.40 -16.24
N ARG A 129 -19.96 -5.74 -15.13
CA ARG A 129 -20.86 -4.83 -14.37
C ARG A 129 -20.78 -5.16 -12.90
N LEU A 130 -21.17 -4.23 -12.04
CA LEU A 130 -21.29 -4.49 -10.61
C LEU A 130 -22.45 -5.44 -10.31
N ASN A 131 -22.24 -6.28 -9.31
CA ASN A 131 -23.28 -7.08 -8.66
C ASN A 131 -24.10 -6.20 -7.71
N ASP A 132 -25.22 -6.74 -7.21
CA ASP A 132 -26.06 -6.05 -6.21
C ASP A 132 -25.32 -5.85 -4.88
N GLN A 133 -24.43 -6.77 -4.51
CA GLN A 133 -23.57 -6.67 -3.35
C GLN A 133 -22.12 -6.57 -3.79
N ILE A 134 -21.46 -5.52 -3.34
CA ILE A 134 -20.07 -5.22 -3.65
C ILE A 134 -19.27 -4.93 -2.39
N ALA A 135 -17.95 -5.01 -2.49
CA ALA A 135 -17.05 -4.62 -1.42
C ALA A 135 -17.13 -3.11 -1.14
N THR A 136 -16.94 -2.70 0.12
CA THR A 136 -16.80 -1.29 0.49
C THR A 136 -15.52 -0.73 -0.10
N LEU A 137 -15.60 0.41 -0.79
CA LEU A 137 -14.49 1.02 -1.49
C LEU A 137 -13.62 1.87 -0.56
N LEU A 138 -12.34 1.57 -0.49
CA LEU A 138 -11.29 2.42 0.05
C LEU A 138 -10.33 2.84 -1.06
N ILE A 139 -9.68 3.99 -0.93
CA ILE A 139 -8.74 4.51 -1.93
C ILE A 139 -7.36 4.68 -1.29
N ARG A 140 -6.32 4.16 -1.93
CA ARG A 140 -4.93 4.45 -1.55
C ARG A 140 -4.37 5.52 -2.48
N PRO A 141 -4.24 6.79 -2.02
CA PRO A 141 -3.56 7.82 -2.77
C PRO A 141 -2.06 7.55 -2.77
N ARG A 142 -1.33 8.14 -3.71
CA ARG A 142 0.13 8.09 -3.73
C ARG A 142 0.74 8.68 -2.45
N GLY A 143 1.91 8.16 -2.05
CA GLY A 143 2.59 8.58 -0.82
C GLY A 143 3.09 10.03 -0.85
N TRP A 144 3.32 10.63 0.34
CA TRP A 144 3.76 12.02 0.52
C TRP A 144 5.03 12.39 -0.26
N HIS A 145 5.87 11.42 -0.60
CA HIS A 145 7.13 11.63 -1.32
C HIS A 145 6.95 11.83 -2.83
N LEU A 146 5.78 11.50 -3.39
CA LEU A 146 5.53 11.54 -4.83
C LEU A 146 4.92 12.88 -5.27
N LEU A 147 5.19 13.23 -6.52
CA LEU A 147 4.69 14.43 -7.18
C LEU A 147 3.88 14.05 -8.42
N GLU A 148 2.91 14.89 -8.79
CA GLU A 148 2.21 14.81 -10.07
C GLU A 148 2.71 15.94 -10.98
N ARG A 149 3.56 15.58 -11.93
CA ARG A 149 4.26 16.55 -12.80
C ARG A 149 3.37 17.22 -13.84
N HIS A 150 2.23 16.60 -14.18
CA HIS A 150 1.32 17.12 -15.20
C HIS A 150 0.41 18.21 -14.66
N HIS A 151 0.40 18.43 -13.36
CA HIS A 151 -0.30 19.55 -12.74
C HIS A 151 0.65 20.39 -11.90
N VAL A 152 0.70 21.69 -12.18
CA VAL A 152 1.63 22.64 -11.58
C VAL A 152 0.87 23.69 -10.79
N VAL A 153 1.26 23.89 -9.52
CA VAL A 153 0.69 24.90 -8.62
C VAL A 153 1.80 25.87 -8.23
N ASP A 154 1.60 27.16 -8.50
CA ASP A 154 2.54 28.24 -8.20
C ASP A 154 3.99 27.96 -8.71
N GLY A 155 4.11 27.27 -9.86
CA GLY A 155 5.39 26.98 -10.52
C GLY A 155 6.05 25.67 -10.07
N GLU A 156 5.46 24.90 -9.16
CA GLU A 156 5.97 23.59 -8.70
C GLU A 156 4.97 22.48 -9.01
N PRO A 157 5.42 21.23 -9.31
CA PRO A 157 4.53 20.07 -9.42
C PRO A 157 3.73 19.86 -8.14
N VAL A 158 2.45 19.53 -8.29
CA VAL A 158 1.56 19.28 -7.15
C VAL A 158 1.99 18.00 -6.41
N SER A 159 1.72 17.93 -5.09
CA SER A 159 1.83 16.67 -4.34
C SER A 159 0.88 15.63 -4.92
N ALA A 160 1.39 14.49 -5.36
CA ALA A 160 0.57 13.39 -5.89
C ALA A 160 -0.45 12.90 -4.86
N SER A 161 -0.07 12.88 -3.57
CA SER A 161 -0.97 12.53 -2.47
C SER A 161 -2.20 13.43 -2.41
N LEU A 162 -1.99 14.75 -2.50
CA LEU A 162 -3.06 15.74 -2.44
C LEU A 162 -3.87 15.79 -3.73
N PHE A 163 -3.27 15.46 -4.86
CA PHE A 163 -3.94 15.36 -6.15
C PHE A 163 -4.93 14.18 -6.13
N ASP A 164 -4.45 12.99 -5.80
CA ASP A 164 -5.28 11.78 -5.76
C ASP A 164 -6.39 11.87 -4.70
N PHE A 165 -6.02 12.27 -3.48
CA PHE A 165 -6.94 12.47 -2.37
C PHE A 165 -7.98 13.56 -2.66
N GLY A 166 -7.51 14.71 -3.16
CA GLY A 166 -8.37 15.88 -3.39
C GLY A 166 -9.42 15.61 -4.45
N LEU A 167 -9.04 15.03 -5.60
CA LEU A 167 -10.00 14.67 -6.64
C LEU A 167 -11.00 13.62 -6.14
N ALA A 168 -10.51 12.58 -5.45
CA ALA A 168 -11.37 11.52 -4.92
C ALA A 168 -12.42 12.06 -3.93
N VAL A 169 -12.01 12.90 -2.98
CA VAL A 169 -12.93 13.49 -1.99
C VAL A 169 -13.89 14.48 -2.66
N PHE A 170 -13.37 15.36 -3.52
CA PHE A 170 -14.17 16.38 -4.19
C PHE A 170 -15.36 15.79 -4.96
N HIS A 171 -15.08 14.77 -5.78
CA HIS A 171 -16.10 14.18 -6.64
C HIS A 171 -17.04 13.21 -5.94
N ASN A 172 -16.58 12.56 -4.86
CA ASN A 172 -17.27 11.36 -4.38
C ASN A 172 -17.81 11.45 -2.95
N ALA A 173 -17.26 12.31 -2.09
CA ALA A 173 -17.55 12.24 -0.67
C ALA A 173 -19.03 12.44 -0.33
N ARG A 174 -19.72 13.39 -0.97
CA ARG A 174 -21.15 13.62 -0.75
C ARG A 174 -21.99 12.43 -1.20
N GLU A 175 -21.74 11.94 -2.41
CA GLU A 175 -22.44 10.77 -2.96
C GLU A 175 -22.25 9.54 -2.08
N GLN A 176 -21.02 9.30 -1.58
CA GLN A 176 -20.76 8.20 -0.67
C GLN A 176 -21.55 8.33 0.63
N LEU A 177 -21.59 9.51 1.24
CA LEU A 177 -22.38 9.75 2.46
C LEU A 177 -23.88 9.59 2.22
N GLU A 178 -24.41 10.06 1.10
CA GLU A 178 -25.81 9.89 0.71
C GLU A 178 -26.18 8.41 0.47
N ARG A 179 -25.22 7.60 0.05
CA ARG A 179 -25.37 6.14 -0.11
C ARG A 179 -25.17 5.35 1.18
N GLY A 180 -24.87 6.00 2.30
CA GLY A 180 -24.68 5.36 3.60
C GLY A 180 -23.31 4.72 3.81
N THR A 181 -22.32 5.10 3.00
CA THR A 181 -20.90 4.78 3.15
C THR A 181 -20.11 6.06 3.41
N GLY A 182 -18.80 6.09 3.20
CA GLY A 182 -18.01 7.29 3.39
C GLY A 182 -16.76 7.37 2.51
N PRO A 183 -16.11 8.55 2.46
CA PRO A 183 -14.83 8.73 1.79
C PRO A 183 -13.72 8.09 2.63
N TYR A 184 -13.40 6.83 2.32
CA TYR A 184 -12.47 6.02 3.07
C TYR A 184 -11.15 5.85 2.32
N PHE A 185 -10.03 5.92 3.08
CA PHE A 185 -8.69 5.91 2.52
C PHE A 185 -7.77 4.90 3.19
N TYR A 186 -6.71 4.53 2.47
CA TYR A 186 -5.50 3.93 3.00
C TYR A 186 -4.35 4.93 2.87
N PHE A 187 -3.68 5.26 3.98
CA PHE A 187 -2.57 6.22 3.99
C PHE A 187 -1.23 5.47 3.94
N PRO A 188 -0.48 5.58 2.82
CA PRO A 188 0.72 4.80 2.61
C PRO A 188 1.99 5.47 3.11
N LYS A 189 3.01 4.66 3.34
CA LYS A 189 4.43 5.02 3.45
C LYS A 189 4.75 6.14 4.47
N LEU A 190 3.99 6.18 5.57
CA LEU A 190 4.29 7.07 6.67
C LEU A 190 5.56 6.62 7.40
N GLU A 191 6.39 7.59 7.81
CA GLU A 191 7.57 7.36 8.64
C GLU A 191 7.44 7.99 10.04
N SER A 192 6.39 8.74 10.30
CA SER A 192 6.15 9.34 11.62
C SER A 192 4.68 9.69 11.87
N HIS A 193 4.33 9.84 13.15
CA HIS A 193 3.04 10.37 13.58
C HIS A 193 2.78 11.81 13.07
N LEU A 194 3.82 12.59 12.80
CA LEU A 194 3.67 13.94 12.23
C LEU A 194 3.11 13.89 10.80
N GLU A 195 3.42 12.86 10.04
CA GLU A 195 2.86 12.65 8.72
C GLU A 195 1.39 12.17 8.80
N ALA A 196 1.05 11.41 9.84
CA ALA A 196 -0.34 11.08 10.15
C ALA A 196 -1.13 12.36 10.54
N ARG A 197 -0.52 13.26 11.30
CA ARG A 197 -1.09 14.59 11.60
C ARG A 197 -1.35 15.39 10.32
N LEU A 198 -0.43 15.35 9.37
CA LEU A 198 -0.62 16.03 8.07
C LEU A 198 -1.81 15.44 7.30
N TRP A 199 -2.01 14.12 7.32
CA TRP A 199 -3.22 13.49 6.76
C TRP A 199 -4.48 13.91 7.50
N ASN A 200 -4.45 13.99 8.84
CA ASN A 200 -5.58 14.48 9.62
C ASN A 200 -5.96 15.91 9.21
N GLU A 201 -4.97 16.76 9.00
CA GLU A 201 -5.18 18.14 8.56
C GLU A 201 -5.73 18.19 7.12
N ALA A 202 -5.23 17.36 6.20
CA ALA A 202 -5.77 17.25 4.84
C ALA A 202 -7.25 16.84 4.85
N CYS A 203 -7.62 15.85 5.66
CA CYS A 203 -9.00 15.43 5.83
C CYS A 203 -9.88 16.54 6.42
N ARG A 204 -9.40 17.23 7.46
CA ARG A 204 -10.12 18.34 8.11
C ARG A 204 -10.41 19.48 7.14
N LEU A 205 -9.39 19.90 6.39
CA LEU A 205 -9.53 20.95 5.38
C LEU A 205 -10.49 20.55 4.25
N ALA A 206 -10.42 19.31 3.81
CA ALA A 206 -11.33 18.79 2.78
C ALA A 206 -12.79 18.82 3.26
N GLU A 207 -13.04 18.33 4.48
CA GLU A 207 -14.40 18.37 5.08
C GLU A 207 -14.91 19.80 5.23
N GLU A 208 -14.09 20.71 5.73
CA GLU A 208 -14.47 22.12 5.94
C GLU A 208 -14.81 22.80 4.62
N ARG A 209 -13.97 22.66 3.59
CA ARG A 209 -14.18 23.29 2.28
C ARG A 209 -15.39 22.74 1.53
N LEU A 210 -15.65 21.46 1.68
CA LEU A 210 -16.79 20.81 1.04
C LEU A 210 -18.07 20.85 1.89
N GLY A 211 -18.01 21.39 3.11
CA GLY A 211 -19.16 21.42 4.03
C GLY A 211 -19.61 20.02 4.45
N LEU A 212 -18.68 19.08 4.60
CA LEU A 212 -18.96 17.71 5.06
C LEU A 212 -18.95 17.66 6.60
N PRO A 213 -19.67 16.72 7.22
CA PRO A 213 -19.57 16.51 8.66
C PRO A 213 -18.13 16.18 9.08
N ARG A 214 -17.68 16.74 10.21
CA ARG A 214 -16.35 16.44 10.75
C ARG A 214 -16.21 14.94 11.04
N GLY A 215 -15.10 14.34 10.63
CA GLY A 215 -14.84 12.92 10.81
C GLY A 215 -15.50 12.00 9.77
N SER A 216 -16.08 12.57 8.71
CA SER A 216 -16.61 11.79 7.56
C SER A 216 -15.49 11.08 6.82
N VAL A 217 -14.37 11.77 6.58
CA VAL A 217 -13.19 11.19 5.94
C VAL A 217 -12.46 10.30 6.93
N ARG A 218 -12.37 9.02 6.62
CA ARG A 218 -11.76 8.02 7.52
C ARG A 218 -10.60 7.33 6.82
N GLY A 219 -9.67 6.78 7.60
CA GLY A 219 -8.51 6.13 7.01
C GLY A 219 -7.87 5.02 7.86
N THR A 220 -7.31 4.04 7.16
CA THR A 220 -6.37 3.05 7.69
C THR A 220 -4.96 3.48 7.33
N VAL A 221 -4.01 3.32 8.24
CA VAL A 221 -2.59 3.55 7.95
C VAL A 221 -1.91 2.23 7.64
N LEU A 222 -1.17 2.19 6.53
CA LEU A 222 -0.21 1.13 6.30
C LEU A 222 1.03 1.38 7.16
N VAL A 223 1.26 0.49 8.11
CA VAL A 223 2.51 0.45 8.86
C VAL A 223 3.51 -0.38 8.06
N GLU A 224 4.11 0.24 7.09
CA GLU A 224 4.97 -0.39 6.10
C GLU A 224 6.38 0.23 6.06
N THR A 225 6.71 0.96 7.12
CA THR A 225 8.06 1.47 7.35
C THR A 225 8.49 1.17 8.78
N ILE A 226 9.76 0.86 8.98
CA ILE A 226 10.26 0.56 10.32
C ILE A 226 10.12 1.76 11.28
N PRO A 227 10.30 3.04 10.90
CA PRO A 227 10.02 4.15 11.79
C PRO A 227 8.56 4.22 12.24
N ALA A 228 7.59 3.96 11.34
CA ALA A 228 6.18 3.95 11.70
C ALA A 228 5.84 2.84 12.71
N ALA A 229 6.53 1.69 12.66
CA ALA A 229 6.34 0.63 13.63
C ALA A 229 6.67 1.06 15.07
N PHE A 230 7.60 2.00 15.24
CA PHE A 230 7.92 2.60 16.54
C PHE A 230 6.94 3.70 16.97
N GLU A 231 6.12 4.19 16.06
CA GLU A 231 5.21 5.31 16.29
C GLU A 231 3.72 4.95 16.16
N MET A 232 3.35 3.65 16.11
CA MET A 232 1.97 3.18 15.88
C MET A 232 0.95 3.82 16.84
N ASP A 233 1.27 3.90 18.12
CA ASP A 233 0.39 4.48 19.13
C ASP A 233 0.18 5.98 18.91
N ALA A 234 1.23 6.72 18.62
CA ALA A 234 1.17 8.14 18.29
C ALA A 234 0.47 8.40 16.93
N ILE A 235 0.65 7.51 15.95
CA ILE A 235 -0.06 7.57 14.66
C ILE A 235 -1.57 7.44 14.87
N LEU A 236 -2.00 6.46 15.66
CA LEU A 236 -3.42 6.29 16.00
C LEU A 236 -3.97 7.50 16.76
N TYR A 237 -3.17 8.09 17.66
CA TYR A 237 -3.57 9.29 18.39
C TYR A 237 -3.81 10.49 17.46
N GLU A 238 -2.91 10.75 16.51
CA GLU A 238 -3.09 11.85 15.55
C GLU A 238 -4.34 11.68 14.68
N LEU A 239 -4.70 10.43 14.37
CA LEU A 239 -5.87 10.10 13.56
C LEU A 239 -7.07 9.62 14.40
N ARG A 240 -7.09 9.78 15.72
CA ARG A 240 -8.09 9.17 16.60
C ARG A 240 -9.55 9.42 16.24
N GLU A 241 -9.86 10.57 15.65
CA GLU A 241 -11.20 10.89 15.17
C GLU A 241 -11.53 10.23 13.82
N ARG A 242 -10.52 9.70 13.10
CA ARG A 242 -10.61 9.23 11.70
C ARG A 242 -10.13 7.82 11.49
N SER A 243 -9.29 7.30 12.39
CA SER A 243 -8.71 5.98 12.19
C SER A 243 -9.76 4.89 12.15
N ILE A 244 -9.64 4.02 11.16
CA ILE A 244 -10.34 2.75 11.07
C ILE A 244 -9.38 1.55 11.17
N GLY A 245 -8.13 1.80 11.54
CA GLY A 245 -7.16 0.76 11.85
C GLY A 245 -5.76 0.98 11.29
N LEU A 246 -4.92 -0.02 11.54
CA LEU A 246 -3.59 -0.16 10.95
C LEU A 246 -3.53 -1.43 10.12
N ASN A 247 -2.70 -1.42 9.06
CA ASN A 247 -2.44 -2.59 8.23
C ASN A 247 -0.96 -2.96 8.30
N ALA A 248 -0.65 -4.25 8.28
CA ALA A 248 0.72 -4.77 8.29
C ALA A 248 1.26 -4.95 6.86
N GLY A 249 1.90 -3.92 6.32
CA GLY A 249 2.58 -3.99 5.03
C GLY A 249 3.88 -4.79 5.11
N ARG A 250 4.04 -5.85 4.30
CA ARG A 250 5.19 -6.76 4.37
C ARG A 250 6.41 -6.25 3.60
N TRP A 251 6.26 -6.07 2.30
CA TRP A 251 7.43 -5.86 1.43
C TRP A 251 8.08 -4.50 1.64
N ASP A 252 7.30 -3.45 1.72
CA ASP A 252 7.78 -2.12 2.06
C ASP A 252 8.40 -2.05 3.46
N TYR A 253 7.84 -2.80 4.44
CA TYR A 253 8.42 -2.87 5.78
C TYR A 253 9.83 -3.48 5.73
N ILE A 254 9.99 -4.61 5.04
CA ILE A 254 11.29 -5.27 4.86
C ILE A 254 12.25 -4.36 4.07
N PHE A 255 11.77 -3.72 3.00
CA PHE A 255 12.54 -2.71 2.27
C PHE A 255 13.00 -1.58 3.18
N SER A 256 12.14 -1.07 4.05
CA SER A 256 12.50 0.01 4.97
C SER A 256 13.54 -0.41 6.01
N CYS A 257 13.58 -1.69 6.42
CA CYS A 257 14.64 -2.21 7.28
C CYS A 257 16.03 -2.10 6.60
N ILE A 258 16.11 -2.42 5.32
CA ILE A 258 17.35 -2.20 4.54
C ILE A 258 17.63 -0.70 4.43
N LYS A 259 16.65 0.08 4.00
CA LYS A 259 16.79 1.51 3.71
C LYS A 259 17.17 2.35 4.93
N ARG A 260 16.56 2.08 6.07
CA ARG A 260 16.72 2.90 7.28
C ARG A 260 17.76 2.38 8.24
N MET A 261 17.94 1.06 8.30
CA MET A 261 18.77 0.42 9.31
C MET A 261 20.00 -0.29 8.72
N GLY A 262 20.12 -0.37 7.38
CA GLY A 262 21.20 -1.10 6.72
C GLY A 262 21.13 -2.61 6.97
N ALA A 263 19.94 -3.16 7.17
CA ALA A 263 19.76 -4.58 7.42
C ALA A 263 20.27 -5.42 6.23
N LEU A 264 21.14 -6.39 6.50
CA LEU A 264 21.54 -7.40 5.53
C LEU A 264 20.64 -8.62 5.70
N LEU A 265 19.74 -8.82 4.73
CA LEU A 265 18.73 -9.86 4.80
C LEU A 265 19.01 -10.97 3.78
N PRO A 266 18.64 -12.25 4.08
CA PRO A 266 18.74 -13.36 3.13
C PRO A 266 17.73 -13.22 1.98
N ASP A 267 17.69 -14.22 1.09
CA ASP A 267 16.74 -14.25 -0.02
C ASP A 267 15.33 -13.88 0.41
N ARG A 268 14.65 -13.04 -0.36
CA ARG A 268 13.34 -12.46 0.04
C ARG A 268 12.29 -13.51 0.42
N ALA A 269 12.34 -14.70 -0.20
CA ALA A 269 11.41 -15.79 0.10
C ALA A 269 11.58 -16.36 1.52
N GLN A 270 12.76 -16.18 2.13
CA GLN A 270 13.06 -16.64 3.49
C GLN A 270 12.67 -15.63 4.57
N VAL A 271 12.44 -14.36 4.20
CA VAL A 271 11.98 -13.31 5.12
C VAL A 271 10.46 -13.37 5.21
N THR A 272 9.95 -14.37 5.90
CA THR A 272 8.52 -14.61 6.08
C THR A 272 7.96 -13.82 7.27
N MET A 273 6.63 -13.78 7.40
CA MET A 273 5.97 -13.16 8.57
C MET A 273 6.22 -13.94 9.87
N THR A 274 6.92 -15.08 9.81
CA THR A 274 7.24 -15.92 10.98
C THR A 274 8.64 -15.67 11.55
N VAL A 275 9.51 -14.93 10.85
CA VAL A 275 10.84 -14.59 11.39
C VAL A 275 10.72 -13.63 12.58
N PRO A 276 11.68 -13.63 13.52
CA PRO A 276 11.53 -12.96 14.81
C PRO A 276 11.10 -11.49 14.75
N PHE A 277 11.77 -10.65 13.96
CA PHE A 277 11.43 -9.23 13.89
C PHE A 277 10.08 -8.96 13.22
N MET A 278 9.68 -9.78 12.24
CA MET A 278 8.37 -9.69 11.61
C MET A 278 7.26 -10.13 12.57
N ARG A 279 7.52 -11.13 13.40
CA ARG A 279 6.62 -11.54 14.49
C ARG A 279 6.46 -10.43 15.54
N ALA A 280 7.57 -9.82 15.96
CA ALA A 280 7.55 -8.70 16.89
C ALA A 280 6.71 -7.54 16.34
N TYR A 281 6.93 -7.18 15.09
CA TYR A 281 6.20 -6.14 14.39
C TYR A 281 4.69 -6.41 14.32
N THR A 282 4.27 -7.60 13.87
CA THR A 282 2.85 -7.93 13.72
C THR A 282 2.13 -8.05 15.06
N GLN A 283 2.76 -8.64 16.07
CA GLN A 283 2.19 -8.72 17.41
C GLN A 283 2.03 -7.36 18.07
N LEU A 284 3.02 -6.47 17.90
CA LEU A 284 2.93 -5.09 18.39
C LEU A 284 1.79 -4.34 17.71
N LEU A 285 1.60 -4.51 16.40
CA LEU A 285 0.53 -3.87 15.64
C LEU A 285 -0.83 -4.29 16.17
N VAL A 286 -1.10 -5.59 16.31
CA VAL A 286 -2.37 -6.10 16.84
C VAL A 286 -2.64 -5.55 18.23
N LYS A 287 -1.66 -5.68 19.15
CA LYS A 287 -1.79 -5.17 20.51
C LYS A 287 -2.10 -3.67 20.54
N THR A 288 -1.37 -2.87 19.76
CA THR A 288 -1.56 -1.42 19.73
C THR A 288 -2.94 -1.04 19.20
N CYS A 289 -3.38 -1.68 18.12
CA CYS A 289 -4.71 -1.45 17.56
C CYS A 289 -5.80 -1.77 18.58
N HIS A 290 -5.79 -2.95 19.16
CA HIS A 290 -6.85 -3.41 20.07
C HIS A 290 -6.88 -2.61 21.36
N ALA A 291 -5.72 -2.20 21.90
CA ALA A 291 -5.65 -1.32 23.06
C ALA A 291 -6.30 0.06 22.82
N ARG A 292 -6.46 0.46 21.56
CA ARG A 292 -7.08 1.73 21.14
C ARG A 292 -8.42 1.56 20.44
N GLY A 293 -8.97 0.34 20.37
CA GLY A 293 -10.25 0.02 19.72
C GLY A 293 -10.23 0.08 18.18
N ALA A 294 -9.02 0.09 17.59
CA ALA A 294 -8.81 0.10 16.16
C ALA A 294 -8.76 -1.31 15.58
N HIS A 295 -9.04 -1.46 14.26
CA HIS A 295 -8.82 -2.71 13.54
C HIS A 295 -7.33 -2.94 13.26
N ALA A 296 -6.91 -4.20 13.36
CA ALA A 296 -5.62 -4.69 12.90
C ALA A 296 -5.81 -5.54 11.64
N ILE A 297 -5.26 -5.10 10.51
CA ILE A 297 -5.39 -5.79 9.22
C ILE A 297 -4.06 -6.41 8.83
N GLY A 298 -4.08 -7.71 8.50
CA GLY A 298 -2.90 -8.49 8.15
C GLY A 298 -2.37 -8.20 6.74
N GLY A 299 -1.30 -8.90 6.39
CA GLY A 299 -0.58 -8.69 5.15
C GLY A 299 -1.23 -9.32 3.91
N MET A 300 -0.74 -8.93 2.74
CA MET A 300 -1.24 -9.38 1.45
C MET A 300 -0.79 -10.80 1.09
N ALA A 301 -1.73 -11.64 0.64
CA ALA A 301 -1.45 -12.84 -0.13
C ALA A 301 -1.47 -12.51 -1.62
N ALA A 302 -0.31 -12.59 -2.27
CA ALA A 302 -0.09 -12.16 -3.65
C ALA A 302 -0.14 -13.30 -4.69
N PHE A 303 -0.42 -14.54 -4.28
CA PHE A 303 -0.46 -15.68 -5.18
C PHE A 303 -1.61 -15.55 -6.21
N ILE A 304 -1.29 -15.85 -7.47
CA ILE A 304 -2.28 -15.91 -8.55
C ILE A 304 -2.60 -17.38 -8.82
N PRO A 305 -3.83 -17.87 -8.53
CA PRO A 305 -4.20 -19.25 -8.79
C PRO A 305 -4.04 -19.64 -10.26
N SER A 306 -3.33 -20.74 -10.52
CA SER A 306 -3.09 -21.28 -11.86
C SER A 306 -4.17 -22.28 -12.24
N ARG A 307 -4.80 -22.11 -13.40
CA ARG A 307 -5.72 -23.11 -13.97
C ARG A 307 -5.00 -24.22 -14.72
N ARG A 308 -3.67 -24.10 -14.94
CA ARG A 308 -2.89 -25.01 -15.78
C ARG A 308 -2.10 -26.03 -14.95
N ASP A 309 -1.74 -25.68 -13.72
CA ASP A 309 -0.95 -26.53 -12.82
C ASP A 309 -1.69 -26.70 -11.50
N ARG A 310 -2.33 -27.85 -11.34
CA ARG A 310 -3.16 -28.14 -10.17
C ARG A 310 -2.33 -28.36 -8.91
N GLU A 311 -1.18 -29.02 -9.02
CA GLU A 311 -0.33 -29.35 -7.86
C GLU A 311 0.31 -28.11 -7.27
N VAL A 312 0.90 -27.25 -8.14
CA VAL A 312 1.44 -25.95 -7.74
C VAL A 312 0.34 -25.09 -7.11
N ASN A 313 -0.86 -25.13 -7.66
CA ASN A 313 -2.00 -24.37 -7.16
C ASN A 313 -2.45 -24.84 -5.77
N GLU A 314 -2.61 -26.15 -5.56
CA GLU A 314 -3.01 -26.73 -4.28
C GLU A 314 -1.99 -26.40 -3.17
N LEU A 315 -0.68 -26.50 -3.47
CA LEU A 315 0.38 -26.16 -2.53
C LEU A 315 0.36 -24.67 -2.16
N ALA A 316 0.21 -23.79 -3.14
CA ALA A 316 0.17 -22.34 -2.90
C ALA A 316 -1.06 -21.93 -2.11
N LEU A 317 -2.25 -22.49 -2.40
CA LEU A 317 -3.47 -22.21 -1.62
C LEU A 317 -3.37 -22.73 -0.19
N ALA A 318 -2.70 -23.88 0.03
CA ALA A 318 -2.42 -24.37 1.38
C ALA A 318 -1.56 -23.37 2.18
N ARG A 319 -0.51 -22.82 1.57
CA ARG A 319 0.34 -21.79 2.20
C ARG A 319 -0.42 -20.51 2.49
N VAL A 320 -1.28 -20.07 1.58
CA VAL A 320 -2.16 -18.90 1.84
C VAL A 320 -3.04 -19.20 3.04
N ARG A 321 -3.67 -20.38 3.11
CA ARG A 321 -4.52 -20.77 4.25
C ARG A 321 -3.74 -20.75 5.57
N GLU A 322 -2.58 -21.38 5.63
CA GLU A 322 -1.71 -21.37 6.83
C GLU A 322 -1.34 -19.95 7.28
N ASP A 323 -1.04 -19.07 6.32
CA ASP A 323 -0.73 -17.67 6.60
C ASP A 323 -1.93 -16.95 7.23
N LYS A 324 -3.15 -17.15 6.69
CA LYS A 324 -4.36 -16.52 7.20
C LYS A 324 -4.82 -17.11 8.52
N GLN A 325 -4.64 -18.40 8.75
CA GLN A 325 -4.85 -19.05 10.05
C GLN A 325 -3.94 -18.46 11.12
N ARG A 326 -2.66 -18.24 10.80
CA ARG A 326 -1.73 -17.59 11.71
C ARG A 326 -2.18 -16.17 12.04
N GLU A 327 -2.54 -15.36 11.05
CA GLU A 327 -3.01 -13.98 11.25
C GLU A 327 -4.27 -13.96 12.14
N ALA A 328 -5.28 -14.76 11.84
CA ALA A 328 -6.49 -14.88 12.65
C ALA A 328 -6.16 -15.35 14.09
N GLY A 329 -5.27 -16.34 14.24
CA GLY A 329 -4.78 -16.81 15.52
C GLY A 329 -4.02 -15.75 16.33
N ASP A 330 -3.29 -14.87 15.68
CA ASP A 330 -2.57 -13.73 16.27
C ASP A 330 -3.52 -12.60 16.70
N GLY A 331 -4.77 -12.63 16.27
CA GLY A 331 -5.78 -11.65 16.62
C GLY A 331 -6.01 -10.55 15.58
N PHE A 332 -5.49 -10.69 14.38
CA PHE A 332 -5.87 -9.77 13.30
C PHE A 332 -7.38 -9.83 13.04
N ASP A 333 -7.98 -8.67 12.78
CA ASP A 333 -9.41 -8.54 12.45
C ASP A 333 -9.71 -8.92 11.01
N GLY A 334 -8.72 -8.84 10.14
CA GLY A 334 -8.83 -9.16 8.73
C GLY A 334 -7.46 -9.23 8.05
N THR A 335 -7.49 -9.42 6.75
CA THR A 335 -6.31 -9.66 5.91
C THR A 335 -6.47 -9.13 4.50
N TRP A 336 -5.36 -9.06 3.74
CA TRP A 336 -5.37 -8.69 2.33
C TRP A 336 -5.14 -9.88 1.41
N VAL A 337 -5.81 -9.81 0.24
CA VAL A 337 -5.56 -10.68 -0.91
C VAL A 337 -5.44 -9.84 -2.18
N ALA A 338 -4.63 -10.30 -3.14
CA ALA A 338 -4.43 -9.61 -4.42
C ALA A 338 -5.22 -10.24 -5.58
N HIS A 339 -5.98 -11.32 -5.34
CA HIS A 339 -6.73 -12.01 -6.38
C HIS A 339 -8.12 -12.46 -5.86
N PRO A 340 -9.21 -12.27 -6.66
CA PRO A 340 -10.57 -12.67 -6.23
C PRO A 340 -10.70 -14.12 -5.78
N ASP A 341 -10.02 -15.04 -6.43
CA ASP A 341 -10.07 -16.47 -6.09
C ASP A 341 -9.43 -16.81 -4.71
N LEU A 342 -8.71 -15.87 -4.10
CA LEU A 342 -8.17 -16.01 -2.74
C LEU A 342 -9.17 -15.60 -1.65
N VAL A 343 -10.21 -14.83 -1.98
CA VAL A 343 -11.24 -14.42 -1.01
C VAL A 343 -11.91 -15.64 -0.35
N PRO A 344 -12.41 -16.66 -1.10
CA PRO A 344 -13.01 -17.84 -0.50
C PRO A 344 -12.03 -18.73 0.26
N VAL A 345 -10.72 -18.56 0.05
CA VAL A 345 -9.67 -19.28 0.79
C VAL A 345 -9.38 -18.60 2.14
N ALA A 346 -9.34 -17.26 2.14
CA ALA A 346 -9.00 -16.49 3.33
C ALA A 346 -10.18 -16.27 4.29
N LEU A 347 -11.40 -16.05 3.76
CA LEU A 347 -12.56 -15.68 4.57
C LEU A 347 -12.93 -16.70 5.66
N PRO A 348 -12.88 -18.01 5.42
CA PRO A 348 -13.22 -19.02 6.44
C PRO A 348 -12.25 -19.04 7.63
N GLU A 349 -11.03 -18.53 7.46
CA GLU A 349 -10.02 -18.53 8.51
C GLU A 349 -10.29 -17.45 9.60
N PHE A 350 -11.14 -16.48 9.29
CA PHE A 350 -11.57 -15.43 10.21
C PHE A 350 -13.02 -15.69 10.65
N GLU A 351 -13.19 -16.39 11.78
CA GLU A 351 -14.51 -16.83 12.28
C GLU A 351 -15.40 -15.65 12.73
N ARG A 352 -14.78 -14.56 13.25
CA ARG A 352 -15.46 -13.40 13.81
C ARG A 352 -15.28 -12.19 12.88
N GLU A 353 -16.29 -11.32 12.82
CA GLU A 353 -16.23 -10.06 12.06
C GLU A 353 -15.10 -9.13 12.51
N HIS A 354 -14.68 -9.23 13.77
CA HIS A 354 -13.51 -8.57 14.32
C HIS A 354 -13.06 -9.25 15.62
N GLN A 355 -11.83 -8.96 16.07
CA GLN A 355 -11.22 -9.45 17.30
C GLN A 355 -10.73 -8.31 18.21
N ARG A 356 -11.22 -7.08 18.03
CA ARG A 356 -10.77 -5.87 18.75
C ARG A 356 -10.92 -5.96 20.28
N ASP A 357 -11.74 -6.87 20.79
CA ASP A 357 -11.89 -7.17 22.20
C ASP A 357 -10.76 -8.04 22.77
N ARG A 358 -9.91 -8.62 21.91
CA ARG A 358 -8.75 -9.42 22.29
C ARG A 358 -7.52 -8.52 22.48
N LEU A 359 -7.36 -7.94 23.67
CA LEU A 359 -6.37 -6.88 23.95
C LEU A 359 -4.91 -7.32 23.86
N ARG A 360 -4.61 -8.62 23.81
CA ARG A 360 -3.26 -9.18 23.70
C ARG A 360 -2.31 -8.67 24.80
N GLU A 361 -2.78 -8.64 26.04
CA GLU A 361 -2.00 -8.14 27.20
C GLU A 361 -0.70 -8.92 27.42
N GLU A 362 -0.69 -10.21 27.07
CA GLU A 362 0.46 -11.10 27.13
C GLU A 362 1.60 -10.71 26.18
N VAL A 363 1.32 -9.93 25.15
CA VAL A 363 2.32 -9.48 24.16
C VAL A 363 3.18 -8.38 24.77
N ALA A 364 4.48 -8.61 24.84
CA ALA A 364 5.48 -7.61 25.21
C ALA A 364 6.56 -7.56 24.12
N VAL A 365 6.62 -6.46 23.39
CA VAL A 365 7.62 -6.25 22.34
C VAL A 365 8.56 -5.13 22.75
N SER A 366 9.86 -5.39 22.70
CA SER A 366 10.90 -4.41 22.93
C SER A 366 11.41 -3.79 21.62
N GLU A 367 12.05 -2.63 21.72
CA GLU A 367 12.76 -1.99 20.59
C GLU A 367 13.77 -2.96 19.96
N GLN A 368 14.51 -3.71 20.78
CA GLN A 368 15.51 -4.66 20.32
C GLN A 368 14.92 -5.76 19.44
N GLN A 369 13.72 -6.28 19.77
CA GLN A 369 13.07 -7.32 18.99
C GLN A 369 12.62 -6.81 17.61
N LEU A 370 12.29 -5.52 17.45
CA LEU A 370 11.99 -4.91 16.15
C LEU A 370 13.25 -4.67 15.32
N LEU A 371 14.40 -4.55 15.96
CA LEU A 371 15.70 -4.25 15.33
C LEU A 371 16.60 -5.49 15.17
N ASP A 372 16.16 -6.66 15.63
CA ASP A 372 16.88 -7.91 15.46
C ASP A 372 16.54 -8.56 14.12
N PHE A 373 17.24 -8.13 13.08
CA PHE A 373 17.02 -8.59 11.69
C PHE A 373 17.57 -9.99 11.40
N ALA A 374 17.96 -10.74 12.42
CA ALA A 374 18.41 -12.12 12.24
C ALA A 374 17.27 -13.00 11.65
N VAL A 375 17.59 -13.73 10.61
CA VAL A 375 16.73 -14.76 10.01
C VAL A 375 17.40 -16.10 10.21
N PRO A 376 16.99 -16.89 11.20
CA PRO A 376 17.63 -18.16 11.50
C PRO A 376 17.64 -19.12 10.28
N GLY A 377 18.84 -19.60 9.89
CA GLY A 377 19.01 -20.46 8.73
C GLY A 377 18.86 -19.75 7.39
N GLY A 378 18.76 -18.44 7.39
CA GLY A 378 18.65 -17.65 6.16
C GLY A 378 19.98 -17.56 5.41
N GLU A 379 19.91 -17.68 4.08
CA GLU A 379 21.06 -17.66 3.18
C GLU A 379 20.85 -16.64 2.05
N ILE A 380 21.93 -16.02 1.63
CA ILE A 380 22.01 -15.20 0.41
C ILE A 380 22.54 -16.10 -0.70
N THR A 381 21.73 -16.38 -1.71
CA THR A 381 22.04 -17.35 -2.74
C THR A 381 22.07 -16.76 -4.15
N ASP A 382 22.69 -17.46 -5.09
CA ASP A 382 22.66 -17.13 -6.52
C ASP A 382 21.23 -17.17 -7.07
N ALA A 383 20.43 -18.10 -6.60
CA ALA A 383 19.00 -18.18 -6.96
C ALA A 383 18.22 -16.97 -6.45
N GLY A 384 18.53 -16.50 -5.23
CA GLY A 384 17.95 -15.28 -4.67
C GLY A 384 18.32 -14.05 -5.50
N LEU A 385 19.59 -13.92 -5.93
CA LEU A 385 20.03 -12.86 -6.82
C LEU A 385 19.27 -12.91 -8.15
N SER A 386 19.22 -14.07 -8.80
CA SER A 386 18.51 -14.24 -10.08
C SER A 386 17.03 -13.89 -9.96
N THR A 387 16.37 -14.30 -8.87
CA THR A 387 14.97 -13.98 -8.61
C THR A 387 14.76 -12.49 -8.46
N ASN A 388 15.55 -11.81 -7.63
CA ASN A 388 15.42 -10.38 -7.39
C ASN A 388 15.67 -9.56 -8.66
N VAL A 389 16.69 -9.89 -9.43
CA VAL A 389 16.98 -9.22 -10.71
C VAL A 389 15.84 -9.46 -11.70
N SER A 390 15.40 -10.70 -11.88
CA SER A 390 14.31 -11.05 -12.81
C SER A 390 13.02 -10.30 -12.47
N VAL A 391 12.59 -10.36 -11.20
CA VAL A 391 11.35 -9.71 -10.76
C VAL A 391 11.47 -8.20 -10.89
N GLY A 392 12.56 -7.59 -10.40
CA GLY A 392 12.71 -6.14 -10.44
C GLY A 392 12.75 -5.57 -11.86
N VAL A 393 13.48 -6.21 -12.77
CA VAL A 393 13.59 -5.76 -14.17
C VAL A 393 12.25 -5.97 -14.91
N ARG A 394 11.64 -7.14 -14.81
CA ARG A 394 10.36 -7.45 -15.49
C ARG A 394 9.21 -6.58 -14.95
N TYR A 395 9.21 -6.30 -13.66
CA TYR A 395 8.23 -5.39 -13.09
C TYR A 395 8.42 -3.96 -13.60
N LEU A 396 9.65 -3.45 -13.61
CA LEU A 396 9.93 -2.11 -14.15
C LEU A 396 9.58 -2.01 -15.63
N ASP A 397 9.79 -3.08 -16.41
CA ASP A 397 9.37 -3.11 -17.81
C ASP A 397 7.85 -2.97 -17.94
N ALA A 398 7.07 -3.72 -17.15
CA ALA A 398 5.62 -3.58 -17.10
C ALA A 398 5.19 -2.17 -16.66
N TRP A 399 5.82 -1.64 -15.61
CA TRP A 399 5.48 -0.33 -15.04
C TRP A 399 5.77 0.82 -16.02
N LEU A 400 6.91 0.80 -16.70
CA LEU A 400 7.25 1.80 -17.74
C LEU A 400 6.28 1.75 -18.93
N ASN A 401 5.65 0.59 -19.17
CA ASN A 401 4.60 0.40 -20.16
C ASN A 401 3.17 0.63 -19.63
N GLY A 402 3.01 1.27 -18.48
CA GLY A 402 1.72 1.66 -17.92
C GLY A 402 1.01 0.58 -17.10
N VAL A 403 1.65 -0.54 -16.78
CA VAL A 403 1.08 -1.64 -16.00
C VAL A 403 1.67 -1.65 -14.59
N GLY A 404 0.90 -1.25 -13.58
CA GLY A 404 1.37 -1.13 -12.20
C GLY A 404 1.23 -2.42 -11.36
N ALA A 405 0.38 -3.37 -11.76
CA ALA A 405 0.26 -4.69 -11.14
C ALA A 405 0.56 -5.77 -12.18
N ALA A 406 1.68 -6.48 -12.03
CA ALA A 406 2.19 -7.42 -13.03
C ALA A 406 2.19 -8.85 -12.51
N ALA A 407 1.64 -9.77 -13.31
CA ALA A 407 1.71 -11.21 -13.03
C ALA A 407 3.09 -11.75 -13.41
N ILE A 408 3.93 -12.02 -12.42
CA ILE A 408 5.28 -12.55 -12.60
C ILE A 408 5.43 -13.81 -11.77
N ASP A 409 5.76 -14.94 -12.40
CA ASP A 409 6.02 -16.23 -11.75
C ASP A 409 4.91 -16.67 -10.77
N ASN A 410 3.64 -16.54 -11.20
CA ASN A 410 2.41 -16.81 -10.43
C ASN A 410 2.21 -15.92 -9.18
N LEU A 411 2.88 -14.78 -9.11
CA LEU A 411 2.68 -13.77 -8.07
C LEU A 411 2.21 -12.45 -8.71
N MET A 412 1.34 -11.76 -7.99
CA MET A 412 1.01 -10.38 -8.32
C MET A 412 2.09 -9.48 -7.72
N GLU A 413 2.97 -9.01 -8.59
CA GLU A 413 4.05 -8.11 -8.21
C GLU A 413 3.59 -6.64 -8.40
N ASP A 414 4.03 -5.78 -7.49
CA ASP A 414 3.77 -4.34 -7.47
C ASP A 414 5.08 -3.56 -7.19
N MET A 415 5.01 -2.24 -7.05
CA MET A 415 6.21 -1.44 -6.80
C MET A 415 6.90 -1.83 -5.48
N ALA A 416 6.17 -2.22 -4.44
CA ALA A 416 6.76 -2.64 -3.18
C ALA A 416 7.67 -3.87 -3.34
N THR A 417 7.28 -4.81 -4.20
CA THR A 417 8.06 -6.01 -4.50
C THR A 417 9.29 -5.73 -5.38
N ALA A 418 9.21 -4.74 -6.26
CA ALA A 418 10.38 -4.25 -7.00
C ALA A 418 11.36 -3.52 -6.08
N GLU A 419 10.86 -2.71 -5.14
CA GLU A 419 11.67 -2.01 -4.15
C GLU A 419 12.48 -2.95 -3.26
N ILE A 420 11.85 -3.99 -2.69
CA ILE A 420 12.58 -4.96 -1.88
C ILE A 420 13.61 -5.73 -2.72
N SER A 421 13.27 -6.11 -3.96
CA SER A 421 14.16 -6.85 -4.84
C SER A 421 15.42 -6.06 -5.16
N ARG A 422 15.29 -4.78 -5.57
CA ARG A 422 16.46 -3.95 -5.88
C ARG A 422 17.27 -3.61 -4.63
N ALA A 423 16.60 -3.40 -3.47
CA ALA A 423 17.29 -3.05 -2.23
C ALA A 423 18.11 -4.22 -1.66
N GLN A 424 17.62 -5.46 -1.78
CA GLN A 424 18.42 -6.64 -1.45
C GLN A 424 19.63 -6.77 -2.36
N VAL A 425 19.49 -6.62 -3.67
CA VAL A 425 20.63 -6.63 -4.61
C VAL A 425 21.63 -5.56 -4.24
N TRP A 426 21.18 -4.32 -3.98
CA TRP A 426 22.03 -3.22 -3.53
C TRP A 426 22.79 -3.57 -2.26
N SER A 427 22.10 -4.08 -1.23
CA SER A 427 22.69 -4.44 0.05
C SER A 427 23.72 -5.56 -0.08
N TRP A 428 23.43 -6.59 -0.89
CA TRP A 428 24.31 -7.72 -1.13
C TRP A 428 25.60 -7.33 -1.89
N VAL A 429 25.49 -6.40 -2.85
CA VAL A 429 26.66 -5.84 -3.55
C VAL A 429 27.52 -5.03 -2.59
N ARG A 430 26.94 -4.21 -1.74
CA ARG A 430 27.65 -3.42 -0.72
C ARG A 430 28.33 -4.28 0.33
N ASP A 431 27.76 -5.41 0.71
CA ASP A 431 28.34 -6.39 1.63
C ASP A 431 29.41 -7.28 0.95
N GLY A 432 29.60 -7.16 -0.37
CA GLY A 432 30.58 -7.95 -1.13
C GLY A 432 30.14 -9.40 -1.40
N ARG A 433 28.85 -9.74 -1.25
CA ARG A 433 28.31 -11.06 -1.61
C ARG A 433 28.32 -11.29 -3.10
N PHE A 434 28.06 -10.25 -3.86
CA PHE A 434 28.11 -10.24 -5.32
C PHE A 434 28.86 -9.00 -5.80
N ASP A 435 29.60 -9.12 -6.90
CA ASP A 435 30.17 -7.96 -7.56
C ASP A 435 29.18 -7.33 -8.57
N ALA A 436 29.40 -6.05 -8.86
CA ALA A 436 28.53 -5.29 -9.76
C ALA A 436 28.52 -5.82 -11.20
N ALA A 437 29.64 -6.42 -11.66
CA ALA A 437 29.73 -6.98 -13.00
C ALA A 437 28.80 -8.19 -13.14
N ARG A 438 28.79 -9.07 -12.14
CA ARG A 438 27.87 -10.22 -12.10
C ARG A 438 26.42 -9.81 -12.09
N VAL A 439 26.07 -8.75 -11.32
CA VAL A 439 24.71 -8.23 -11.31
C VAL A 439 24.31 -7.70 -12.69
N ARG A 440 25.22 -7.00 -13.38
CA ARG A 440 25.00 -6.52 -14.77
C ARG A 440 24.76 -7.67 -15.74
N GLU A 441 25.60 -8.72 -15.69
CA GLU A 441 25.39 -9.93 -16.50
C GLU A 441 24.02 -10.54 -16.28
N GLN A 442 23.57 -10.63 -15.03
CA GLN A 442 22.23 -11.12 -14.68
C GLN A 442 21.13 -10.24 -15.28
N ILE A 443 21.25 -8.91 -15.15
CA ILE A 443 20.29 -7.94 -15.73
C ILE A 443 20.19 -8.14 -17.26
N ASP A 444 21.32 -8.33 -17.94
CA ASP A 444 21.39 -8.52 -19.38
C ASP A 444 20.64 -9.78 -19.84
N THR A 445 20.61 -10.83 -19.02
CA THR A 445 19.92 -12.09 -19.35
C THR A 445 18.39 -11.98 -19.26
N VAL A 446 17.84 -10.97 -18.56
CA VAL A 446 16.38 -10.83 -18.41
C VAL A 446 15.78 -10.34 -19.72
N GLU A 447 14.71 -10.99 -20.17
CA GLU A 447 13.94 -10.55 -21.34
C GLU A 447 13.04 -9.35 -20.93
N ALA A 448 13.51 -8.12 -21.25
CA ALA A 448 12.84 -6.87 -20.95
C ALA A 448 13.44 -5.73 -21.79
N GLY A 449 12.74 -4.59 -21.86
CA GLY A 449 13.22 -3.39 -22.53
C GLY A 449 14.50 -2.84 -21.91
N THR A 450 15.33 -2.20 -22.74
CA THR A 450 16.63 -1.62 -22.31
C THR A 450 16.43 -0.60 -21.19
N GLU A 451 15.38 0.21 -21.27
CA GLU A 451 15.10 1.25 -20.27
C GLU A 451 14.83 0.68 -18.87
N ALA A 452 14.07 -0.43 -18.78
CA ALA A 452 13.83 -1.11 -17.51
C ALA A 452 15.13 -1.67 -16.90
N LYS A 453 16.00 -2.26 -17.73
CA LYS A 453 17.33 -2.73 -17.34
C LYS A 453 18.21 -1.59 -16.83
N ASP A 454 18.20 -0.45 -17.52
CA ASP A 454 18.98 0.74 -17.14
C ASP A 454 18.50 1.32 -15.81
N VAL A 455 17.17 1.45 -15.62
CA VAL A 455 16.60 1.91 -14.35
C VAL A 455 16.96 0.97 -13.22
N PHE A 456 16.78 -0.34 -13.41
CA PHE A 456 17.13 -1.32 -12.37
C PHE A 456 18.61 -1.27 -12.02
N ALA A 457 19.51 -1.24 -13.02
CA ALA A 457 20.95 -1.10 -12.80
C ALA A 457 21.29 0.19 -12.05
N GLN A 458 20.66 1.31 -12.42
CA GLN A 458 20.85 2.61 -11.78
C GLN A 458 20.51 2.57 -10.30
N VAL A 459 19.39 1.92 -9.89
CA VAL A 459 18.95 1.91 -8.50
C VAL A 459 19.56 0.78 -7.68
N ALA A 460 19.88 -0.36 -8.28
CA ALA A 460 20.45 -1.52 -7.59
C ALA A 460 21.98 -1.46 -7.44
N LEU A 461 22.67 -0.68 -8.29
CA LEU A 461 24.13 -0.53 -8.28
C LEU A 461 24.58 0.89 -7.90
N ALA A 462 23.68 1.73 -7.42
CA ALA A 462 24.00 3.09 -6.98
C ALA A 462 25.00 3.08 -5.80
N ASP A 463 25.81 4.14 -5.70
CA ASP A 463 26.75 4.31 -4.58
C ASP A 463 26.03 4.47 -3.25
N GLU A 464 24.94 5.20 -3.22
CA GLU A 464 24.03 5.32 -2.09
C GLU A 464 22.67 4.72 -2.44
N LEU A 465 21.99 4.15 -1.44
CA LEU A 465 20.65 3.60 -1.68
C LEU A 465 19.69 4.71 -2.09
N VAL A 466 19.17 4.59 -3.31
CA VAL A 466 18.11 5.48 -3.82
C VAL A 466 16.89 5.40 -2.93
N GLU A 467 16.30 6.53 -2.59
CA GLU A 467 15.17 6.60 -1.63
C GLU A 467 13.98 5.76 -2.09
N PHE A 468 13.56 5.93 -3.35
CA PHE A 468 12.55 5.10 -4.03
C PHE A 468 12.86 5.01 -5.53
N THR A 469 12.62 3.85 -6.12
CA THR A 469 12.79 3.61 -7.56
C THR A 469 11.91 4.54 -8.38
N THR A 470 10.68 4.80 -7.90
CA THR A 470 9.73 5.71 -8.54
C THR A 470 10.26 7.12 -8.73
N LEU A 471 11.12 7.62 -7.84
CA LEU A 471 11.73 8.96 -7.99
C LEU A 471 12.70 9.05 -9.18
N VAL A 472 13.27 7.93 -9.59
CA VAL A 472 14.19 7.83 -10.75
C VAL A 472 13.44 7.44 -12.04
N ALA A 473 12.49 6.53 -11.90
CA ALA A 473 11.76 5.96 -13.04
C ALA A 473 10.63 6.87 -13.55
N TYR A 474 10.07 7.73 -12.70
CA TYR A 474 8.90 8.55 -13.03
C TYR A 474 9.13 9.47 -14.24
N ASP A 475 10.32 10.06 -14.36
CA ASP A 475 10.66 10.93 -15.48
C ASP A 475 10.76 10.21 -16.84
N ARG A 476 10.78 8.88 -16.80
CA ARG A 476 10.83 8.01 -17.99
C ARG A 476 9.44 7.48 -18.40
N LEU A 477 8.42 7.75 -17.62
CA LEU A 477 7.04 7.46 -18.04
C LEU A 477 6.60 8.42 -19.14
N ALA A 478 5.91 7.87 -20.15
CA ALA A 478 5.35 8.65 -21.27
C ALA A 478 4.19 9.56 -20.84
#